data_2d90a0971ae02c51f2beb41ab4c93b2c
#
_entry.id   2d90a0971ae02c51f2beb41ab4c93b2c
#
_cell.length_a   1.000
_cell.length_b   1.000
_cell.length_c   1.000
_cell.angle_alpha   90.00
_cell.angle_beta   90.00
_cell.angle_gamma   90.00
#
_symmetry.space_group_name_H-M   'P 1'
#
loop_
_entity.id
_entity.type
_entity.pdbx_description
1 polymer ?
#
loop_
_entity_poly.entity_id
_entity_poly.type
_entity_poly.pdbx_seq_one_letter_code
_entity_poly.pdbx_strand_id
1 'polypeptide(L)'
;CRLDPDLFESDLDEFEELIRCLLFGPADDMAWERAIATIQGSFGSVLLPTERKCEAIVVFRDRLDAEFVDGLVAASRRLLVRGELQGALWLAREAFQRDAGREDAAAALMRAQMATDQRSAAVQTFFACRDRLSRTLGLDPSPALAALYRQLLEGELSFA
;
A
#
# COMPACT_ATOMS: atom_id res chain seq x y z
N CYS A 1 -26.66 -20.71 18.87
CA CYS A 1 -25.25 -21.12 18.86
C CYS A 1 -24.39 -19.90 19.16
N ARG A 2 -23.68 -19.91 20.29
CA ARG A 2 -22.63 -18.96 20.57
C ARG A 2 -21.36 -19.62 20.08
N LEU A 3 -20.71 -19.03 19.07
CA LEU A 3 -19.37 -19.43 18.67
C LEU A 3 -18.42 -19.05 19.81
N ASP A 4 -17.58 -19.99 20.21
CA ASP A 4 -16.55 -19.75 21.23
C ASP A 4 -15.41 -18.98 20.54
N PRO A 5 -15.15 -17.70 20.91
CA PRO A 5 -14.14 -16.90 20.24
C PRO A 5 -12.73 -17.47 20.38
N ASP A 6 -12.45 -18.31 21.38
CA ASP A 6 -11.14 -18.90 21.62
C ASP A 6 -10.84 -20.11 20.71
N LEU A 7 -11.82 -20.59 19.92
CA LEU A 7 -11.70 -21.75 19.04
C LEU A 7 -11.65 -21.41 17.54
N PHE A 8 -11.83 -20.15 17.19
CA PHE A 8 -11.82 -19.68 15.79
C PHE A 8 -10.83 -18.54 15.64
N GLU A 9 -9.61 -18.85 15.22
CA GLU A 9 -8.78 -17.86 14.52
C GLU A 9 -9.48 -17.59 13.18
N SER A 10 -10.03 -16.40 13.01
CA SER A 10 -10.67 -16.02 11.76
C SER A 10 -9.61 -15.43 10.81
N ASP A 11 -9.77 -15.64 9.51
CA ASP A 11 -8.95 -14.98 8.47
C ASP A 11 -8.90 -13.46 8.68
N LEU A 12 -9.90 -12.91 9.38
CA LEU A 12 -9.98 -11.50 9.74
C LEU A 12 -8.97 -11.13 10.84
N ASP A 13 -8.81 -11.95 11.87
CA ASP A 13 -7.86 -11.69 12.98
C ASP A 13 -6.41 -11.72 12.45
N GLU A 14 -6.10 -12.68 11.57
CA GLU A 14 -4.81 -12.75 10.88
C GLU A 14 -4.57 -11.50 10.00
N PHE A 15 -5.61 -11.02 9.33
CA PHE A 15 -5.53 -9.83 8.48
C PHE A 15 -5.34 -8.55 9.30
N GLU A 16 -6.06 -8.39 10.41
CA GLU A 16 -5.89 -7.25 11.33
C GLU A 16 -4.49 -7.23 11.97
N GLU A 17 -3.95 -8.40 12.32
CA GLU A 17 -2.58 -8.51 12.83
C GLU A 17 -1.55 -8.15 11.75
N LEU A 18 -1.79 -8.57 10.50
CA LEU A 18 -0.97 -8.18 9.36
C LEU A 18 -0.97 -6.66 9.18
N ILE A 19 -2.14 -6.02 9.16
CA ILE A 19 -2.26 -4.57 9.07
C ILE A 19 -1.50 -3.89 10.21
N ARG A 20 -1.65 -4.38 11.44
CA ARG A 20 -0.94 -3.83 12.61
C ARG A 20 0.58 -3.93 12.45
N CYS A 21 1.08 -5.07 12.00
CA CYS A 21 2.50 -5.26 11.70
C CYS A 21 2.99 -4.28 10.62
N LEU A 22 2.20 -4.09 9.56
CA LEU A 22 2.54 -3.18 8.47
C LEU A 22 2.54 -1.71 8.91
N LEU A 23 1.57 -1.29 9.74
CA LEU A 23 1.43 0.10 10.19
C LEU A 23 2.47 0.48 11.24
N PHE A 24 2.67 -0.35 12.25
CA PHE A 24 3.45 -0.01 13.44
C PHE A 24 4.85 -0.64 13.46
N GLY A 25 5.10 -1.57 12.56
CA GLY A 25 6.31 -2.38 12.51
C GLY A 25 6.14 -3.70 13.23
N PRO A 26 6.96 -4.69 12.86
CA PRO A 26 6.93 -6.00 13.47
C PRO A 26 7.42 -5.97 14.92
N ALA A 27 6.87 -6.85 15.73
CA ALA A 27 7.37 -7.07 17.08
C ALA A 27 8.77 -7.73 17.08
N ASP A 28 9.05 -8.53 16.04
CA ASP A 28 10.31 -9.20 15.80
C ASP A 28 10.52 -9.48 14.30
N ASP A 29 11.72 -9.92 13.90
CA ASP A 29 12.04 -10.20 12.50
C ASP A 29 11.18 -11.35 11.92
N MET A 30 10.82 -12.34 12.74
CA MET A 30 9.95 -13.44 12.32
C MET A 30 8.51 -13.00 12.03
N ALA A 31 8.01 -12.00 12.75
CA ALA A 31 6.70 -11.40 12.47
C ALA A 31 6.69 -10.67 11.12
N TRP A 32 7.81 -10.04 10.78
CA TRP A 32 7.96 -9.38 9.47
C TRP A 32 7.99 -10.39 8.31
N GLU A 33 8.78 -11.46 8.44
CA GLU A 33 8.84 -12.50 7.41
C GLU A 33 7.47 -13.16 7.19
N ARG A 34 6.74 -13.45 8.27
CA ARG A 34 5.37 -13.98 8.21
C ARG A 34 4.42 -12.99 7.50
N ALA A 35 4.47 -11.69 7.84
CA ALA A 35 3.65 -10.68 7.20
C ALA A 35 3.90 -10.63 5.68
N ILE A 36 5.15 -10.61 5.26
CA ILE A 36 5.51 -10.62 3.83
C ILE A 36 5.05 -11.92 3.15
N ALA A 37 5.26 -13.08 3.75
CA ALA A 37 4.82 -14.35 3.20
C ALA A 37 3.29 -14.41 3.06
N THR A 38 2.56 -13.90 4.04
CA THR A 38 1.09 -13.81 4.01
C THR A 38 0.62 -12.92 2.86
N ILE A 39 1.23 -11.74 2.66
CA ILE A 39 0.91 -10.85 1.54
C ILE A 39 1.15 -11.55 0.19
N GLN A 40 2.26 -12.27 0.05
CA GLN A 40 2.61 -12.97 -1.19
C GLN A 40 1.71 -14.18 -1.48
N GLY A 41 1.26 -14.89 -0.45
CA GLY A 41 0.53 -16.16 -0.60
C GLY A 41 -0.99 -16.03 -0.72
N SER A 42 -1.60 -15.10 0.02
CA SER A 42 -3.05 -15.14 0.26
C SER A 42 -3.82 -13.91 -0.23
N PHE A 43 -3.20 -12.76 -0.36
CA PHE A 43 -3.92 -11.50 -0.58
C PHE A 43 -3.90 -10.96 -2.02
N GLY A 44 -3.62 -11.82 -3.00
CA GLY A 44 -3.87 -11.51 -4.42
C GLY A 44 -5.36 -11.44 -4.80
N SER A 45 -6.26 -11.91 -3.94
CA SER A 45 -7.70 -11.93 -4.18
C SER A 45 -8.44 -10.96 -3.24
N VAL A 46 -9.52 -10.41 -3.76
CA VAL A 46 -10.43 -9.51 -3.03
C VAL A 46 -10.96 -10.22 -1.77
N LEU A 47 -10.85 -9.58 -0.62
CA LEU A 47 -11.43 -10.04 0.64
C LEU A 47 -12.95 -10.27 0.45
N LEU A 48 -13.47 -11.46 0.78
CA LEU A 48 -14.88 -11.82 0.66
C LEU A 48 -15.51 -11.56 -0.73
N PRO A 49 -15.04 -12.20 -1.80
CA PRO A 49 -15.45 -11.87 -3.18
C PRO A 49 -16.93 -12.14 -3.50
N THR A 50 -17.61 -12.93 -2.69
CA THR A 50 -18.94 -13.48 -3.01
C THR A 50 -20.11 -12.68 -2.42
N GLU A 51 -19.91 -11.87 -1.38
CA GLU A 51 -20.98 -11.18 -0.66
C GLU A 51 -21.10 -9.70 -1.08
N ARG A 52 -21.67 -9.47 -2.27
CA ARG A 52 -21.98 -8.11 -2.77
C ARG A 52 -23.33 -7.55 -2.32
N LYS A 53 -24.15 -8.35 -1.63
CA LYS A 53 -25.56 -8.01 -1.34
C LYS A 53 -25.79 -7.31 0.00
N CYS A 54 -24.81 -7.30 0.89
CA CYS A 54 -24.94 -6.64 2.18
C CYS A 54 -24.11 -5.35 2.21
N GLU A 55 -24.77 -4.21 2.28
CA GLU A 55 -24.12 -2.89 2.29
C GLU A 55 -23.13 -2.73 3.44
N ALA A 56 -23.42 -3.28 4.60
CA ALA A 56 -22.53 -3.27 5.76
C ALA A 56 -21.22 -4.04 5.49
N ILE A 57 -21.28 -5.15 4.76
CA ILE A 57 -20.08 -5.93 4.37
C ILE A 57 -19.23 -5.16 3.36
N VAL A 58 -19.86 -4.43 2.44
CA VAL A 58 -19.15 -3.60 1.46
C VAL A 58 -18.37 -2.50 2.18
N VAL A 59 -19.03 -1.74 3.06
CA VAL A 59 -18.39 -0.66 3.84
C VAL A 59 -17.25 -1.19 4.71
N PHE A 60 -17.44 -2.33 5.35
CA PHE A 60 -16.41 -2.95 6.19
C PHE A 60 -15.18 -3.37 5.37
N ARG A 61 -15.39 -4.00 4.22
CA ARG A 61 -14.33 -4.40 3.28
C ARG A 61 -13.57 -3.20 2.75
N ASP A 62 -14.27 -2.15 2.30
CA ASP A 62 -13.65 -0.95 1.76
C ASP A 62 -12.76 -0.26 2.81
N ARG A 63 -13.17 -0.31 4.08
CA ARG A 63 -12.36 0.16 5.19
C ARG A 63 -11.10 -0.68 5.38
N LEU A 64 -11.22 -2.01 5.40
CA LEU A 64 -10.06 -2.91 5.55
C LEU A 64 -9.09 -2.78 4.39
N ASP A 65 -9.58 -2.65 3.16
CA ASP A 65 -8.76 -2.42 1.98
C ASP A 65 -7.99 -1.09 2.09
N ALA A 66 -8.62 -0.03 2.59
CA ALA A 66 -7.96 1.25 2.82
C ALA A 66 -6.88 1.15 3.89
N GLU A 67 -7.17 0.52 5.04
CA GLU A 67 -6.21 0.30 6.12
C GLU A 67 -5.02 -0.56 5.67
N PHE A 68 -5.26 -1.54 4.81
CA PHE A 68 -4.21 -2.37 4.24
C PHE A 68 -3.29 -1.57 3.31
N VAL A 69 -3.83 -0.71 2.45
CA VAL A 69 -3.03 0.20 1.61
C VAL A 69 -2.21 1.15 2.48
N ASP A 70 -2.77 1.69 3.58
CA ASP A 70 -2.03 2.49 4.56
C ASP A 70 -0.83 1.72 5.13
N GLY A 71 -1.06 0.46 5.51
CA GLY A 71 -0.02 -0.44 6.01
C GLY A 71 1.11 -0.67 5.00
N LEU A 72 0.76 -0.98 3.75
CA LEU A 72 1.73 -1.18 2.68
C LEU A 72 2.58 0.07 2.42
N VAL A 73 1.97 1.25 2.38
CA VAL A 73 2.66 2.54 2.23
C VAL A 73 3.61 2.80 3.40
N ALA A 74 3.15 2.58 4.65
CA ALA A 74 3.97 2.77 5.83
C ALA A 74 5.16 1.81 5.86
N ALA A 75 4.94 0.55 5.53
CA ALA A 75 5.97 -0.48 5.47
C ALA A 75 7.01 -0.19 4.37
N SER A 76 6.56 0.20 3.18
CA SER A 76 7.45 0.61 2.09
C SER A 76 8.38 1.75 2.51
N ARG A 77 7.84 2.79 3.17
CA ARG A 77 8.66 3.92 3.66
C ARG A 77 9.72 3.47 4.67
N ARG A 78 9.38 2.54 5.58
CA ARG A 78 10.35 2.01 6.55
C ARG A 78 11.47 1.23 5.86
N LEU A 79 11.14 0.38 4.88
CA LEU A 79 12.12 -0.37 4.12
C LEU A 79 13.06 0.55 3.31
N LEU A 80 12.53 1.64 2.75
CA LEU A 80 13.36 2.65 2.10
C LEU A 80 14.39 3.25 3.05
N VAL A 81 13.99 3.61 4.27
CA VAL A 81 14.90 4.15 5.29
C VAL A 81 15.97 3.14 5.70
N ARG A 82 15.63 1.84 5.70
CA ARG A 82 16.59 0.74 5.98
C ARG A 82 17.51 0.40 4.80
N GLY A 83 17.26 0.96 3.62
CA GLY A 83 18.00 0.61 2.40
C GLY A 83 17.55 -0.69 1.75
N GLU A 84 16.44 -1.28 2.19
CA GLU A 84 15.85 -2.50 1.63
C GLU A 84 15.00 -2.16 0.39
N LEU A 85 15.67 -1.71 -0.67
CA LEU A 85 15.04 -1.05 -1.82
C LEU A 85 14.06 -1.95 -2.57
N GLN A 86 14.36 -3.24 -2.73
CA GLN A 86 13.52 -4.18 -3.49
C GLN A 86 12.20 -4.48 -2.74
N GLY A 87 12.29 -4.68 -1.42
CA GLY A 87 11.12 -4.86 -0.57
C GLY A 87 10.22 -3.62 -0.56
N ALA A 88 10.84 -2.44 -0.44
CA ALA A 88 10.13 -1.16 -0.50
C ALA A 88 9.40 -0.96 -1.84
N LEU A 89 10.08 -1.27 -2.96
CA LEU A 89 9.51 -1.16 -4.30
C LEU A 89 8.33 -2.11 -4.48
N TRP A 90 8.46 -3.35 -3.99
CA TRP A 90 7.40 -4.34 -4.10
C TRP A 90 6.15 -3.93 -3.31
N LEU A 91 6.30 -3.52 -2.03
CA LEU A 91 5.18 -3.06 -1.20
C LEU A 91 4.50 -1.81 -1.76
N ALA A 92 5.28 -0.84 -2.23
CA ALA A 92 4.72 0.36 -2.84
C ALA A 92 3.95 0.07 -4.13
N ARG A 93 4.43 -0.87 -4.94
CA ARG A 93 3.75 -1.32 -6.15
C ARG A 93 2.42 -1.98 -5.81
N GLU A 94 2.40 -2.85 -4.81
CA GLU A 94 1.19 -3.52 -4.34
C GLU A 94 0.14 -2.49 -3.84
N ALA A 95 0.57 -1.49 -3.06
CA ALA A 95 -0.29 -0.40 -2.62
C ALA A 95 -0.90 0.37 -3.79
N PHE A 96 -0.08 0.74 -4.78
CA PHE A 96 -0.52 1.53 -5.93
C PHE A 96 -1.44 0.72 -6.88
N GLN A 97 -1.22 -0.58 -7.03
CA GLN A 97 -2.08 -1.44 -7.85
C GLN A 97 -3.49 -1.57 -7.25
N ARG A 98 -3.61 -1.55 -5.92
CA ARG A 98 -4.91 -1.61 -5.24
C ARG A 98 -5.70 -0.32 -5.40
N ASP A 99 -5.05 0.82 -5.27
CA ASP A 99 -5.69 2.11 -5.50
C ASP A 99 -4.71 3.13 -6.14
N ALA A 100 -4.75 3.18 -7.46
CA ALA A 100 -3.92 4.11 -8.23
C ALA A 100 -4.36 5.59 -8.10
N GLY A 101 -5.51 5.87 -7.48
CA GLY A 101 -5.98 7.21 -7.18
C GLY A 101 -5.44 7.77 -5.86
N ARG A 102 -4.80 6.94 -5.05
CA ARG A 102 -4.20 7.39 -3.78
C ARG A 102 -2.83 8.02 -4.01
N GLU A 103 -2.73 9.28 -3.68
CA GLU A 103 -1.51 10.06 -3.89
C GLU A 103 -0.35 9.63 -2.97
N ASP A 104 -0.64 9.14 -1.78
CA ASP A 104 0.37 8.62 -0.85
C ASP A 104 0.98 7.30 -1.33
N ALA A 105 0.18 6.43 -1.96
CA ALA A 105 0.66 5.21 -2.60
C ALA A 105 1.49 5.52 -3.85
N ALA A 106 1.02 6.48 -4.69
CA ALA A 106 1.78 6.97 -5.82
C ALA A 106 3.14 7.56 -5.40
N ALA A 107 3.14 8.40 -4.36
CA ALA A 107 4.36 9.01 -3.83
C ALA A 107 5.33 7.96 -3.25
N ALA A 108 4.82 6.93 -2.55
CA ALA A 108 5.65 5.84 -2.05
C ALA A 108 6.30 5.06 -3.20
N LEU A 109 5.51 4.72 -4.23
CA LEU A 109 6.03 4.02 -5.41
C LEU A 109 7.04 4.84 -6.19
N MET A 110 6.77 6.13 -6.44
CA MET A 110 7.72 7.03 -7.08
C MET A 110 9.05 7.08 -6.34
N ARG A 111 9.04 7.24 -5.00
CA ARG A 111 10.27 7.25 -4.19
C ARG A 111 11.03 5.93 -4.27
N ALA A 112 10.34 4.79 -4.19
CA ALA A 112 10.96 3.48 -4.32
C ALA A 112 11.57 3.24 -5.71
N GLN A 113 10.87 3.67 -6.78
CA GLN A 113 11.37 3.62 -8.15
C GLN A 113 12.60 4.50 -8.36
N MET A 114 12.62 5.69 -7.76
CA MET A 114 13.77 6.57 -7.83
C MET A 114 14.97 5.99 -7.08
N ALA A 115 14.74 5.41 -5.89
CA ALA A 115 15.79 4.74 -5.12
C ALA A 115 16.40 3.52 -5.85
N THR A 116 15.65 2.93 -6.79
CA THR A 116 16.10 1.81 -7.62
C THR A 116 16.50 2.23 -9.05
N ASP A 117 16.71 3.52 -9.27
CA ASP A 117 17.09 4.12 -10.57
C ASP A 117 16.09 3.89 -11.71
N GLN A 118 14.81 3.70 -11.35
CA GLN A 118 13.69 3.50 -12.30
C GLN A 118 12.96 4.82 -12.60
N ARG A 119 13.72 5.85 -13.03
CA ARG A 119 13.20 7.22 -13.21
C ARG A 119 12.01 7.29 -14.18
N SER A 120 12.08 6.61 -15.31
CA SER A 120 10.98 6.59 -16.28
C SER A 120 9.70 5.96 -15.72
N ALA A 121 9.81 4.91 -14.91
CA ALA A 121 8.67 4.31 -14.22
C ALA A 121 8.05 5.27 -13.20
N ALA A 122 8.86 6.04 -12.48
CA ALA A 122 8.36 7.04 -11.54
C ALA A 122 7.55 8.15 -12.25
N VAL A 123 8.00 8.60 -13.43
CA VAL A 123 7.23 9.52 -14.28
C VAL A 123 5.88 8.91 -14.69
N GLN A 124 5.87 7.65 -15.13
CA GLN A 124 4.64 6.95 -15.50
C GLN A 124 3.68 6.79 -14.32
N THR A 125 4.21 6.51 -13.13
CA THR A 125 3.41 6.41 -11.89
C THR A 125 2.70 7.73 -11.59
N PHE A 126 3.40 8.86 -11.70
CA PHE A 126 2.79 10.19 -11.53
C PHE A 126 1.63 10.42 -12.51
N PHE A 127 1.84 10.17 -13.80
CA PHE A 127 0.79 10.38 -14.80
C PHE A 127 -0.39 9.43 -14.62
N ALA A 128 -0.16 8.17 -14.25
CA ALA A 128 -1.23 7.22 -13.97
C ALA A 128 -2.11 7.67 -12.79
N CYS A 129 -1.50 8.17 -11.70
CA CYS A 129 -2.22 8.74 -10.57
C CYS A 129 -3.01 10.00 -10.98
N ARG A 130 -2.38 10.94 -11.65
CA ARG A 130 -3.04 12.15 -12.15
C ARG A 130 -4.25 11.83 -13.02
N ASP A 131 -4.10 10.93 -13.98
CA ASP A 131 -5.19 10.57 -14.89
C ASP A 131 -6.32 9.86 -14.15
N ARG A 132 -5.99 9.09 -13.10
CA ARG A 132 -7.00 8.46 -12.24
C ARG A 132 -7.77 9.51 -11.44
N LEU A 133 -7.08 10.44 -10.77
CA LEU A 133 -7.70 11.55 -10.02
C LEU A 133 -8.62 12.39 -10.90
N SER A 134 -8.14 12.78 -12.08
CA SER A 134 -8.93 13.58 -13.03
C SER A 134 -10.19 12.85 -13.48
N ARG A 135 -10.12 11.56 -13.83
CA ARG A 135 -11.27 10.79 -14.31
C ARG A 135 -12.29 10.45 -13.23
N THR A 136 -11.84 10.20 -12.00
CA THR A 136 -12.73 9.73 -10.91
C THR A 136 -13.27 10.86 -10.06
N LEU A 137 -12.47 11.89 -9.82
CA LEU A 137 -12.78 12.97 -8.89
C LEU A 137 -12.80 14.36 -9.56
N GLY A 138 -12.31 14.49 -10.80
CA GLY A 138 -12.14 15.77 -11.46
C GLY A 138 -11.08 16.66 -10.80
N LEU A 139 -10.11 16.07 -10.08
CA LEU A 139 -9.09 16.79 -9.33
C LEU A 139 -7.72 16.68 -10.01
N ASP A 140 -6.91 17.73 -9.81
CA ASP A 140 -5.49 17.71 -10.10
C ASP A 140 -4.69 17.11 -8.91
N PRO A 141 -3.47 16.60 -9.15
CA PRO A 141 -2.60 16.13 -8.08
C PRO A 141 -2.32 17.21 -7.03
N SER A 142 -2.19 16.78 -5.78
CA SER A 142 -1.84 17.67 -4.68
C SER A 142 -0.49 18.39 -4.91
N PRO A 143 -0.29 19.55 -4.27
CA PRO A 143 0.99 20.25 -4.34
C PRO A 143 2.19 19.39 -3.89
N ALA A 144 1.96 18.45 -2.95
CA ALA A 144 2.97 17.54 -2.45
C ALA A 144 3.43 16.52 -3.52
N LEU A 145 2.47 15.90 -4.22
CA LEU A 145 2.79 14.95 -5.29
C LEU A 145 3.40 15.67 -6.50
N ALA A 146 2.90 16.86 -6.83
CA ALA A 146 3.46 17.70 -7.89
C ALA A 146 4.89 18.17 -7.57
N ALA A 147 5.20 18.47 -6.30
CA ALA A 147 6.56 18.79 -5.86
C ALA A 147 7.50 17.59 -6.01
N LEU A 148 7.07 16.39 -5.63
CA LEU A 148 7.86 15.17 -5.81
C LEU A 148 8.16 14.91 -7.30
N TYR A 149 7.19 15.16 -8.18
CA TYR A 149 7.40 15.04 -9.62
C TYR A 149 8.41 16.05 -10.15
N ARG A 150 8.39 17.31 -9.68
CA ARG A 150 9.41 18.33 -10.04
C ARG A 150 10.81 17.90 -9.59
N GLN A 151 10.95 17.43 -8.34
CA GLN A 151 12.23 16.90 -7.84
C GLN A 151 12.77 15.75 -8.70
N LEU A 152 11.87 14.86 -9.16
CA LEU A 152 12.21 13.79 -10.08
C LEU A 152 12.79 14.34 -11.40
N LEU A 153 12.21 15.41 -11.95
CA LEU A 153 12.69 16.03 -13.20
C LEU A 153 14.03 16.73 -13.03
N GLU A 154 14.22 17.42 -11.92
CA GLU A 154 15.43 18.20 -11.61
C GLU A 154 16.62 17.32 -11.20
N GLY A 155 16.41 16.04 -10.92
CA GLY A 155 17.46 15.12 -10.50
C GLY A 155 17.94 15.32 -9.06
N GLU A 156 17.33 16.22 -8.32
CA GLU A 156 17.64 16.54 -6.93
C GLU A 156 16.88 15.65 -5.95
N LEU A 157 17.27 14.39 -5.80
CA LEU A 157 16.92 13.64 -4.61
C LEU A 157 18.16 13.45 -3.76
N SER A 158 18.36 14.39 -2.85
CA SER A 158 19.04 14.10 -1.59
C SER A 158 18.17 13.14 -0.80
N PHE A 159 18.61 11.90 -0.66
CA PHE A 159 18.07 10.97 0.32
C PHE A 159 18.52 11.46 1.71
N ALA A 160 17.66 12.18 2.39
CA ALA A 160 17.79 12.47 3.80
C ALA A 160 16.83 11.60 4.58
#